data_4471ff20d5d82e9f228511871a2d0a3e
#
_entry.id   4471ff20d5d82e9f228511871a2d0a3e
#
_cell.length_a   1.000
_cell.length_b   1.000
_cell.length_c   1.000
_cell.angle_alpha   90.00
_cell.angle_beta   90.00
_cell.angle_gamma   90.00
#
_symmetry.space_group_name_H-M   'P 1'
#
loop_
_entity.id
_entity.type
_entity.pdbx_description
1 polymer ?
#
loop_
_entity_poly.entity_id
_entity_poly.type
_entity_poly.pdbx_seq_one_letter_code
_entity_poly.pdbx_strand_id
1 'polypeptide(L)'
;MKRVIFQKLKYRKEEIMGNFIVDELNDRGTKYFLIRREEDRKICILPTKYLKYKMRLNRSPNTVKGIARSLVYFMRYLSSHKMELEDLFGLPYLRQMEIFQGFLHYLKSRNHVYEQKSGKIENNTCNLYLRNVFGFYQYLEMLEGQFGTLSALEEREVSYTNKVGNRRTRIVRRFEGYLKEYEVKESGTDREDLIKLLEACDNSRDQVLLLFLAETGVRPGELCGIKQMDFDWSKQRVYVCSRTHQENEARAKNEEQRWATISNESLLFLCRYVQEYKDILVRSEYLFVTLTGKRKGKALKTTAVSAMMRRLKAKTGITVTGRKLRHYFATERWKGGWGIETISRALGH
;
A
#
# COMPACT_ATOMS: atom_id res chain seq x y z
N MET A 1 -20.52 20.97 33.25
CA MET A 1 -19.30 20.30 33.78
C MET A 1 -19.33 18.84 33.43
N LYS A 2 -18.67 18.42 32.36
CA LYS A 2 -18.46 16.99 32.07
C LYS A 2 -16.95 16.73 32.07
N ARG A 3 -16.50 16.03 33.10
CA ARG A 3 -15.11 15.56 33.25
C ARG A 3 -14.83 14.52 32.18
N VAL A 4 -13.91 14.80 31.29
CA VAL A 4 -13.30 13.83 30.38
C VAL A 4 -12.25 13.06 31.19
N ILE A 5 -12.48 11.79 31.41
CA ILE A 5 -11.55 10.90 32.07
C ILE A 5 -10.47 10.52 31.05
N PHE A 6 -9.30 11.15 31.19
CA PHE A 6 -8.08 10.67 30.52
C PHE A 6 -7.56 9.47 31.31
N GLN A 7 -7.69 8.27 30.77
CA GLN A 7 -6.94 7.12 31.26
C GLN A 7 -5.44 7.35 31.05
N LYS A 8 -4.73 7.51 32.16
CA LYS A 8 -3.26 7.55 32.21
C LYS A 8 -2.68 6.21 31.78
N LEU A 9 -2.23 6.10 30.53
CA LEU A 9 -1.28 5.08 30.13
C LEU A 9 0.06 5.41 30.81
N LYS A 10 0.52 4.52 31.67
CA LYS A 10 1.86 4.58 32.29
C LYS A 10 2.94 4.39 31.22
N TYR A 11 3.46 5.47 30.71
CA TYR A 11 4.70 5.46 29.93
C TYR A 11 5.89 5.46 30.90
N ARG A 12 6.79 4.47 30.75
CA ARG A 12 8.12 4.56 31.31
C ARG A 12 8.83 5.77 30.68
N LYS A 13 9.25 6.71 31.50
CA LYS A 13 10.16 7.79 31.13
C LYS A 13 11.55 7.18 30.90
N GLU A 14 11.81 6.70 29.70
CA GLU A 14 13.15 6.67 29.12
C GLU A 14 13.22 7.88 28.21
N GLU A 15 14.32 8.62 28.27
CA GLU A 15 14.55 9.89 27.56
C GLU A 15 14.19 9.77 26.09
N ILE A 16 12.99 10.22 25.71
CA ILE A 16 12.48 10.16 24.34
C ILE A 16 12.96 11.42 23.65
N MET A 17 14.13 11.35 23.02
CA MET A 17 14.60 12.40 22.13
C MET A 17 13.71 12.43 20.87
N GLY A 18 13.06 13.59 20.65
CA GLY A 18 12.40 13.99 19.40
C GLY A 18 11.33 13.06 18.85
N ASN A 19 10.14 13.06 19.44
CA ASN A 19 8.99 12.37 18.86
C ASN A 19 8.41 13.16 17.68
N PHE A 20 8.35 12.51 16.51
CA PHE A 20 7.71 13.05 15.32
C PHE A 20 6.47 12.22 14.97
N ILE A 21 5.40 12.88 14.57
CA ILE A 21 4.14 12.23 14.16
C ILE A 21 3.67 12.73 12.80
N VAL A 22 2.92 11.85 12.11
CA VAL A 22 2.27 12.16 10.84
C VAL A 22 0.79 12.46 11.11
N ASP A 23 0.35 13.67 10.83
CA ASP A 23 -1.06 14.02 10.82
C ASP A 23 -1.64 13.89 9.41
N GLU A 24 -2.86 13.41 9.33
CA GLU A 24 -3.65 13.30 8.10
C GLU A 24 -4.75 14.35 8.12
N LEU A 25 -4.70 15.25 7.16
CA LEU A 25 -5.72 16.28 6.94
C LEU A 25 -6.57 15.88 5.74
N ASN A 26 -7.87 16.16 5.81
CA ASN A 26 -8.78 15.97 4.68
C ASN A 26 -9.38 17.33 4.32
N ASP A 27 -9.05 17.81 3.12
CA ASP A 27 -9.64 19.02 2.57
C ASP A 27 -10.42 18.65 1.30
N ARG A 28 -11.75 18.83 1.34
CA ARG A 28 -12.68 18.56 0.23
C ARG A 28 -12.45 17.20 -0.45
N GLY A 29 -12.22 16.15 0.35
CA GLY A 29 -11.97 14.79 -0.13
C GLY A 29 -10.52 14.51 -0.53
N THR A 30 -9.65 15.51 -0.55
CA THR A 30 -8.21 15.32 -0.81
C THR A 30 -7.46 15.16 0.51
N LYS A 31 -6.70 14.08 0.62
CA LYS A 31 -5.88 13.79 1.81
C LYS A 31 -4.52 14.45 1.69
N TYR A 32 -4.13 15.19 2.70
CA TYR A 32 -2.81 15.79 2.88
C TYR A 32 -2.14 15.20 4.10
N PHE A 33 -0.81 15.20 4.08
CA PHE A 33 -0.01 14.72 5.19
C PHE A 33 0.97 15.79 5.61
N LEU A 34 1.12 15.98 6.92
CA LEU A 34 2.15 16.84 7.50
C LEU A 34 2.90 16.09 8.59
N ILE A 35 4.14 16.49 8.83
CA ILE A 35 4.96 15.97 9.90
C ILE A 35 5.13 17.07 10.93
N ARG A 36 4.87 16.76 12.19
CA ARG A 36 5.10 17.69 13.30
C ARG A 36 5.89 17.01 14.41
N ARG A 37 6.58 17.83 15.18
CA ARG A 37 7.20 17.42 16.44
C ARG A 37 6.11 17.24 17.48
N GLU A 38 6.19 16.21 18.31
CA GLU A 38 5.15 15.90 19.29
C GLU A 38 5.21 16.86 20.50
N GLU A 39 6.41 17.24 20.92
CA GLU A 39 6.67 18.05 22.12
C GLU A 39 6.05 19.44 22.04
N ASP A 40 6.38 20.20 21.00
CA ASP A 40 5.96 21.59 20.81
C ASP A 40 4.89 21.77 19.74
N ARG A 41 4.47 20.68 19.13
CA ARG A 41 3.48 20.62 18.03
C ARG A 41 3.88 21.40 16.77
N LYS A 42 5.12 21.84 16.65
CA LYS A 42 5.61 22.57 15.48
C LYS A 42 5.67 21.69 14.26
N ILE A 43 5.27 22.25 13.13
CA ILE A 43 5.31 21.59 11.83
C ILE A 43 6.76 21.56 11.33
N CYS A 44 7.24 20.37 10.92
CA CYS A 44 8.49 20.19 10.22
C CYS A 44 8.32 20.65 8.77
N ILE A 45 8.81 21.86 8.47
CA ILE A 45 8.49 22.59 7.22
C ILE A 45 8.98 21.83 5.98
N LEU A 46 10.27 21.48 5.92
CA LEU A 46 10.87 20.84 4.73
C LEU A 46 10.25 19.48 4.40
N PRO A 47 10.12 18.53 5.35
CA PRO A 47 9.43 17.28 5.09
C PRO A 47 7.97 17.49 4.64
N THR A 48 7.25 18.43 5.26
CA THR A 48 5.85 18.72 4.91
C THR A 48 5.73 19.33 3.50
N LYS A 49 6.64 20.24 3.11
CA LYS A 49 6.72 20.77 1.73
C LYS A 49 6.94 19.65 0.71
N TYR A 50 7.84 18.70 1.01
CA TYR A 50 8.08 17.54 0.15
C TYR A 50 6.85 16.64 0.01
N LEU A 51 6.14 16.35 1.10
CA LEU A 51 4.90 15.57 1.02
C LEU A 51 3.85 16.28 0.14
N LYS A 52 3.71 17.60 0.28
CA LYS A 52 2.84 18.41 -0.59
C LYS A 52 3.29 18.34 -2.05
N TYR A 53 4.59 18.43 -2.31
CA TYR A 53 5.15 18.24 -3.66
C TYR A 53 4.78 16.87 -4.24
N LYS A 54 4.93 15.78 -3.47
CA LYS A 54 4.52 14.43 -3.92
C LYS A 54 3.03 14.31 -4.20
N MET A 55 2.18 14.99 -3.44
CA MET A 55 0.74 15.06 -3.71
C MET A 55 0.45 15.79 -5.02
N ARG A 56 1.13 16.91 -5.30
CA ARG A 56 1.01 17.65 -6.57
C ARG A 56 1.45 16.82 -7.79
N LEU A 57 2.39 15.90 -7.62
CA LEU A 57 2.77 14.90 -8.63
C LEU A 57 1.77 13.75 -8.76
N ASN A 58 0.56 13.91 -8.24
CA ASN A 58 -0.52 12.92 -8.28
C ASN A 58 -0.13 11.54 -7.72
N ARG A 59 0.82 11.49 -6.74
CA ARG A 59 1.12 10.24 -6.04
C ARG A 59 -0.04 9.83 -5.15
N SER A 60 -0.28 8.52 -5.04
CA SER A 60 -1.40 8.03 -4.24
C SER A 60 -1.25 8.44 -2.77
N PRO A 61 -2.34 8.76 -2.04
CA PRO A 61 -2.29 9.08 -0.62
C PRO A 61 -1.55 8.03 0.21
N ASN A 62 -1.74 6.75 -0.08
CA ASN A 62 -1.03 5.66 0.61
C ASN A 62 0.49 5.69 0.35
N THR A 63 0.92 6.03 -0.86
CA THR A 63 2.34 6.23 -1.18
C THR A 63 2.92 7.40 -0.38
N VAL A 64 2.22 8.54 -0.36
CA VAL A 64 2.68 9.72 0.37
C VAL A 64 2.70 9.47 1.87
N LYS A 65 1.70 8.76 2.42
CA LYS A 65 1.70 8.32 3.82
C LYS A 65 2.87 7.38 4.15
N GLY A 66 3.22 6.48 3.23
CA GLY A 66 4.42 5.63 3.35
C GLY A 66 5.70 6.43 3.39
N ILE A 67 5.84 7.43 2.52
CA ILE A 67 6.97 8.38 2.50
C ILE A 67 7.04 9.15 3.82
N ALA A 68 5.92 9.69 4.30
CA ALA A 68 5.86 10.44 5.56
C ALA A 68 6.36 9.59 6.74
N ARG A 69 5.94 8.33 6.82
CA ARG A 69 6.42 7.39 7.86
C ARG A 69 7.91 7.13 7.76
N SER A 70 8.43 6.96 6.55
CA SER A 70 9.88 6.76 6.34
C SER A 70 10.68 7.95 6.84
N LEU A 71 10.22 9.17 6.56
CA LEU A 71 10.85 10.41 7.03
C LEU A 71 10.79 10.52 8.56
N VAL A 72 9.64 10.21 9.18
CA VAL A 72 9.53 10.21 10.65
C VAL A 72 10.51 9.22 11.29
N TYR A 73 10.67 8.02 10.74
CA TYR A 73 11.63 7.05 11.27
C TYR A 73 13.07 7.56 11.14
N PHE A 74 13.40 8.20 10.03
CA PHE A 74 14.71 8.77 9.82
C PHE A 74 14.99 9.97 10.74
N MET A 75 14.03 10.87 10.91
CA MET A 75 14.12 12.01 11.81
C MET A 75 14.32 11.57 13.27
N ARG A 76 13.61 10.52 13.71
CA ARG A 76 13.82 9.92 15.04
C ARG A 76 15.24 9.36 15.19
N TYR A 77 15.74 8.68 14.16
CA TYR A 77 17.11 8.18 14.14
C TYR A 77 18.12 9.31 14.22
N LEU A 78 18.00 10.37 13.43
CA LEU A 78 18.88 11.53 13.50
C LEU A 78 18.82 12.22 14.86
N SER A 79 17.63 12.43 15.41
CA SER A 79 17.43 13.04 16.72
C SER A 79 18.14 12.24 17.84
N SER A 80 18.15 10.90 17.75
CA SER A 80 18.93 10.08 18.71
C SER A 80 20.45 10.28 18.59
N HIS A 81 20.92 10.83 17.48
CA HIS A 81 22.32 11.20 17.23
C HIS A 81 22.57 12.70 17.37
N LYS A 82 21.58 13.47 17.87
CA LYS A 82 21.64 14.93 18.01
C LYS A 82 21.93 15.65 16.68
N MET A 83 21.33 15.16 15.61
CA MET A 83 21.48 15.68 14.25
C MET A 83 20.12 16.12 13.69
N GLU A 84 20.16 17.15 12.84
CA GLU A 84 19.04 17.61 12.03
C GLU A 84 19.18 17.11 10.58
N LEU A 85 18.10 17.26 9.79
CA LEU A 85 18.09 16.77 8.39
C LEU A 85 19.14 17.46 7.52
N GLU A 86 19.37 18.75 7.75
CA GLU A 86 20.25 19.62 6.96
C GLU A 86 21.72 19.34 7.22
N ASP A 87 22.07 18.83 8.39
CA ASP A 87 23.45 18.57 8.78
C ASP A 87 24.17 17.59 7.84
N LEU A 88 23.40 16.71 7.18
CA LEU A 88 23.98 15.69 6.31
C LEU A 88 24.70 16.25 5.10
N PHE A 89 24.27 17.40 4.58
CA PHE A 89 24.91 18.02 3.40
C PHE A 89 26.33 18.49 3.68
N GLY A 90 26.64 18.84 4.92
CA GLY A 90 27.99 19.27 5.35
C GLY A 90 28.94 18.13 5.69
N LEU A 91 28.47 16.86 5.69
CA LEU A 91 29.29 15.73 6.10
C LEU A 91 30.13 15.15 4.96
N PRO A 92 31.34 14.64 5.25
CA PRO A 92 32.13 13.85 4.30
C PRO A 92 31.40 12.57 3.88
N TYR A 93 31.74 12.06 2.68
CA TYR A 93 31.16 10.84 2.09
C TYR A 93 31.07 9.66 3.07
N LEU A 94 32.18 9.29 3.71
CA LEU A 94 32.22 8.15 4.64
C LEU A 94 31.24 8.33 5.80
N ARG A 95 31.16 9.54 6.34
CA ARG A 95 30.24 9.84 7.44
C ARG A 95 28.78 9.78 7.02
N GLN A 96 28.45 10.25 5.83
CA GLN A 96 27.11 10.07 5.25
C GLN A 96 26.78 8.58 5.09
N MET A 97 27.72 7.78 4.59
CA MET A 97 27.56 6.33 4.44
C MET A 97 27.26 5.64 5.77
N GLU A 98 28.04 5.96 6.82
CA GLU A 98 27.83 5.43 8.18
C GLU A 98 26.43 5.74 8.71
N ILE A 99 25.96 6.97 8.53
CA ILE A 99 24.64 7.39 9.00
C ILE A 99 23.52 6.62 8.26
N PHE A 100 23.58 6.51 6.94
CA PHE A 100 22.54 5.80 6.20
C PHE A 100 22.56 4.28 6.45
N GLN A 101 23.73 3.68 6.60
CA GLN A 101 23.85 2.28 7.02
C GLN A 101 23.37 2.08 8.46
N GLY A 102 23.72 2.98 9.37
CA GLY A 102 23.25 2.98 10.75
C GLY A 102 21.72 3.07 10.82
N PHE A 103 21.09 3.88 9.96
CA PHE A 103 19.64 3.94 9.86
C PHE A 103 19.03 2.59 9.42
N LEU A 104 19.64 1.88 8.48
CA LEU A 104 19.18 0.55 8.10
C LEU A 104 19.25 -0.45 9.28
N HIS A 105 20.31 -0.39 10.08
CA HIS A 105 20.43 -1.20 11.30
C HIS A 105 19.39 -0.80 12.36
N TYR A 106 19.17 0.50 12.56
CA TYR A 106 18.11 1.02 13.44
C TYR A 106 16.71 0.50 13.03
N LEU A 107 16.42 0.44 11.75
CA LEU A 107 15.17 -0.14 11.24
C LEU A 107 15.11 -1.65 11.54
N LYS A 108 16.19 -2.39 11.32
CA LYS A 108 16.24 -3.85 11.56
C LYS A 108 16.08 -4.21 13.03
N SER A 109 16.62 -3.43 13.93
CA SER A 109 16.46 -3.60 15.39
C SER A 109 15.05 -3.24 15.88
N ARG A 110 14.18 -2.70 15.01
CA ARG A 110 12.82 -2.22 15.31
C ARG A 110 12.74 -1.07 16.32
N ASN A 111 13.81 -0.38 16.57
CA ASN A 111 13.83 0.78 17.47
C ASN A 111 12.91 1.93 17.01
N HIS A 112 12.45 1.90 15.76
CA HIS A 112 11.51 2.87 15.17
C HIS A 112 10.04 2.59 15.50
N VAL A 113 9.70 1.45 16.13
CA VAL A 113 8.31 1.02 16.42
C VAL A 113 8.11 0.92 17.91
N TYR A 114 7.08 1.60 18.45
CA TYR A 114 6.76 1.57 19.87
C TYR A 114 6.22 0.22 20.37
N GLU A 115 5.55 -0.53 19.51
CA GLU A 115 5.03 -1.86 19.84
C GLU A 115 6.05 -2.92 19.42
N GLN A 116 6.47 -3.77 20.34
CA GLN A 116 7.28 -4.95 20.04
C GLN A 116 6.48 -5.96 19.22
N LYS A 117 6.43 -5.75 17.92
CA LYS A 117 5.89 -6.76 17.00
C LYS A 117 6.92 -7.86 16.82
N SER A 118 6.53 -9.09 17.06
CA SER A 118 7.37 -10.26 16.80
C SER A 118 7.74 -10.35 15.31
N GLY A 119 8.98 -10.69 15.01
CA GLY A 119 9.50 -10.91 13.66
C GLY A 119 10.49 -9.85 13.16
N LYS A 120 11.37 -10.22 12.25
CA LYS A 120 12.37 -9.34 11.63
C LYS A 120 11.75 -8.50 10.52
N ILE A 121 12.21 -7.27 10.33
CA ILE A 121 11.84 -6.47 9.16
C ILE A 121 12.64 -6.97 7.95
N GLU A 122 11.94 -7.16 6.83
CA GLU A 122 12.54 -7.56 5.56
C GLU A 122 13.49 -6.47 5.04
N ASN A 123 14.63 -6.89 4.47
CA ASN A 123 15.61 -5.98 3.87
C ASN A 123 14.98 -5.07 2.82
N ASN A 124 14.07 -5.61 1.99
CA ASN A 124 13.36 -4.84 0.97
C ASN A 124 12.55 -3.69 1.57
N THR A 125 11.96 -3.88 2.76
CA THR A 125 11.22 -2.83 3.48
C THR A 125 12.16 -1.77 4.03
N CYS A 126 13.29 -2.16 4.62
CA CYS A 126 14.31 -1.22 5.12
C CYS A 126 14.86 -0.37 3.95
N ASN A 127 15.21 -1.01 2.85
CA ASN A 127 15.69 -0.33 1.65
C ASN A 127 14.63 0.62 1.06
N LEU A 128 13.35 0.23 1.09
CA LEU A 128 12.26 1.11 0.65
C LEU A 128 12.17 2.37 1.51
N TYR A 129 12.30 2.25 2.82
CA TYR A 129 12.29 3.42 3.71
C TYR A 129 13.48 4.35 3.41
N LEU A 130 14.68 3.79 3.21
CA LEU A 130 15.85 4.59 2.86
C LEU A 130 15.72 5.23 1.47
N ARG A 131 15.17 4.54 0.46
CA ARG A 131 14.86 5.14 -0.85
C ARG A 131 13.91 6.33 -0.73
N ASN A 132 12.93 6.26 0.15
CA ASN A 132 12.02 7.39 0.40
C ASN A 132 12.75 8.58 1.02
N VAL A 133 13.71 8.33 1.92
CA VAL A 133 14.59 9.35 2.51
C VAL A 133 15.46 9.99 1.44
N PHE A 134 16.12 9.21 0.59
CA PHE A 134 16.90 9.76 -0.52
C PHE A 134 16.06 10.58 -1.50
N GLY A 135 14.82 10.16 -1.77
CA GLY A 135 13.90 10.96 -2.58
C GLY A 135 13.57 12.32 -1.96
N PHE A 136 13.61 12.44 -0.63
CA PHE A 136 13.48 13.72 0.06
C PHE A 136 14.75 14.56 -0.09
N TYR A 137 15.93 14.00 0.08
CA TYR A 137 17.18 14.74 -0.11
C TYR A 137 17.35 15.22 -1.56
N GLN A 138 17.02 14.38 -2.55
CA GLN A 138 16.99 14.81 -3.94
C GLN A 138 16.02 15.98 -4.19
N TYR A 139 14.90 16.03 -3.46
CA TYR A 139 14.01 17.18 -3.51
C TYR A 139 14.65 18.44 -2.88
N LEU A 140 15.38 18.32 -1.78
CA LEU A 140 16.09 19.45 -1.18
C LEU A 140 17.17 19.97 -2.10
N GLU A 141 17.93 19.11 -2.78
CA GLU A 141 18.93 19.47 -3.78
C GLU A 141 18.34 20.29 -4.95
N MET A 142 17.06 20.06 -5.29
CA MET A 142 16.34 20.85 -6.32
C MET A 142 15.99 22.29 -5.86
N LEU A 143 16.10 22.58 -4.56
CA LEU A 143 15.86 23.91 -4.02
C LEU A 143 17.13 24.74 -4.16
N GLU A 144 17.28 25.40 -5.30
CA GLU A 144 18.48 26.13 -5.72
C GLU A 144 19.05 27.03 -4.62
N GLY A 145 20.35 26.92 -4.38
CA GLY A 145 21.10 27.76 -3.45
C GLY A 145 20.85 27.55 -1.96
N GLN A 146 19.97 26.62 -1.58
CA GLN A 146 19.63 26.37 -0.16
C GLN A 146 20.38 25.17 0.42
N PHE A 147 20.65 24.15 -0.38
CA PHE A 147 21.27 22.89 0.07
C PHE A 147 22.34 22.43 -0.90
N GLY A 148 23.30 21.69 -0.37
CA GLY A 148 24.34 21.02 -1.16
C GLY A 148 23.82 19.73 -1.82
N THR A 149 24.75 18.93 -2.30
CA THR A 149 24.48 17.61 -2.90
C THR A 149 24.94 16.51 -1.96
N LEU A 150 24.15 15.43 -1.78
CA LEU A 150 24.57 14.28 -1.02
C LEU A 150 25.66 13.50 -1.76
N SER A 151 26.85 13.43 -1.19
CA SER A 151 27.97 12.67 -1.75
C SER A 151 27.78 11.14 -1.65
N ALA A 152 26.96 10.67 -0.69
CA ALA A 152 26.61 9.25 -0.55
C ALA A 152 25.79 8.67 -1.73
N LEU A 153 25.25 9.52 -2.59
CA LEU A 153 24.56 9.11 -3.83
C LEU A 153 25.50 9.26 -5.01
N GLU A 154 26.20 8.19 -5.35
CA GLU A 154 27.11 8.15 -6.50
C GLU A 154 26.39 8.10 -7.83
N GLU A 155 26.92 8.82 -8.82
CA GLU A 155 26.43 8.77 -10.20
C GLU A 155 26.94 7.49 -10.88
N ARG A 156 26.01 6.74 -11.48
CA ARG A 156 26.33 5.54 -12.26
C ARG A 156 25.53 5.50 -13.54
N GLU A 157 26.20 5.04 -14.58
CA GLU A 157 25.56 4.73 -15.84
C GLU A 157 24.87 3.38 -15.78
N VAL A 158 23.57 3.34 -16.03
CA VAL A 158 22.77 2.11 -16.03
C VAL A 158 22.15 1.90 -17.40
N SER A 159 22.47 0.75 -18.02
CA SER A 159 21.86 0.33 -19.26
C SER A 159 20.47 -0.27 -19.00
N TYR A 160 19.51 0.06 -19.84
CA TYR A 160 18.17 -0.53 -19.82
C TYR A 160 17.64 -0.74 -21.23
N THR A 161 16.77 -1.73 -21.39
CA THR A 161 16.07 -1.96 -22.66
C THR A 161 14.72 -1.22 -22.60
N ASN A 162 14.46 -0.37 -23.58
CA ASN A 162 13.19 0.34 -23.67
C ASN A 162 12.06 -0.61 -24.14
N LYS A 163 10.81 -0.13 -24.15
CA LYS A 163 9.63 -0.92 -24.57
C LYS A 163 9.68 -1.40 -26.03
N VAL A 164 10.55 -0.82 -26.85
CA VAL A 164 10.73 -1.16 -28.28
C VAL A 164 11.94 -2.10 -28.50
N GLY A 165 12.56 -2.59 -27.40
CA GLY A 165 13.70 -3.50 -27.48
C GLY A 165 15.07 -2.82 -27.62
N ASN A 166 15.16 -1.49 -27.74
CA ASN A 166 16.43 -0.80 -27.89
C ASN A 166 17.15 -0.62 -26.55
N ARG A 167 18.44 -0.97 -26.53
CA ARG A 167 19.32 -0.73 -25.38
C ARG A 167 19.64 0.76 -25.29
N ARG A 168 19.42 1.35 -24.11
CA ARG A 168 19.74 2.74 -23.78
C ARG A 168 20.45 2.84 -22.45
N THR A 169 21.22 3.88 -22.25
CA THR A 169 21.90 4.19 -20.99
C THR A 169 21.29 5.45 -20.36
N ARG A 170 21.34 5.51 -19.05
CA ARG A 170 21.00 6.72 -18.28
C ARG A 170 21.88 6.81 -17.06
N ILE A 171 22.25 8.01 -16.67
CA ILE A 171 22.91 8.26 -15.40
C ILE A 171 21.86 8.22 -14.29
N VAL A 172 22.13 7.45 -13.25
CA VAL A 172 21.31 7.37 -12.05
C VAL A 172 22.21 7.57 -10.83
N ARG A 173 21.70 8.28 -9.83
CA ARG A 173 22.40 8.40 -8.55
C ARG A 173 21.97 7.25 -7.65
N ARG A 174 22.94 6.49 -7.16
CA ARG A 174 22.71 5.27 -6.42
C ARG A 174 23.52 5.23 -5.12
N PHE A 175 22.89 4.71 -4.08
CA PHE A 175 23.54 4.39 -2.82
C PHE A 175 24.05 2.95 -2.82
N GLU A 176 25.31 2.72 -2.48
CA GLU A 176 25.91 1.37 -2.50
C GLU A 176 25.65 0.56 -1.21
N GLY A 177 25.27 1.22 -0.13
CA GLY A 177 25.09 0.60 1.18
C GLY A 177 23.73 -0.07 1.41
N TYR A 178 22.92 -0.37 0.36
CA TYR A 178 21.67 -1.08 0.52
C TYR A 178 21.85 -2.49 1.04
N LEU A 179 20.92 -2.95 1.88
CA LEU A 179 20.87 -4.35 2.31
C LEU A 179 20.54 -5.27 1.11
N LYS A 180 21.14 -6.46 1.10
CA LYS A 180 20.84 -7.47 0.08
C LYS A 180 19.33 -7.77 0.03
N GLU A 181 18.71 -7.55 -1.11
CA GLU A 181 17.30 -7.86 -1.34
C GLU A 181 17.14 -9.33 -1.72
N TYR A 182 16.08 -9.95 -1.23
CA TYR A 182 15.73 -11.31 -1.58
C TYR A 182 14.37 -11.31 -2.26
N GLU A 183 14.28 -12.04 -3.36
CA GLU A 183 12.99 -12.35 -3.94
C GLU A 183 12.25 -13.33 -3.04
N VAL A 184 11.13 -12.90 -2.48
CA VAL A 184 10.23 -13.81 -1.76
C VAL A 184 9.43 -14.56 -2.82
N LYS A 185 9.77 -15.83 -3.05
CA LYS A 185 8.90 -16.71 -3.82
C LYS A 185 7.61 -16.91 -3.04
N GLU A 186 6.57 -16.22 -3.43
CA GLU A 186 5.24 -16.44 -2.84
C GLU A 186 4.75 -17.82 -3.32
N SER A 187 4.43 -18.71 -2.38
CA SER A 187 3.68 -19.93 -2.68
C SER A 187 2.32 -19.51 -3.28
N GLY A 188 1.96 -20.08 -4.42
CA GLY A 188 0.64 -19.87 -5.03
C GLY A 188 -0.48 -20.33 -4.09
N THR A 189 -1.70 -19.97 -4.41
CA THR A 189 -2.92 -20.60 -3.90
C THR A 189 -3.31 -21.63 -4.97
N ASP A 190 -3.70 -22.83 -4.58
CA ASP A 190 -4.23 -23.82 -5.50
C ASP A 190 -5.77 -23.90 -5.42
N ARG A 191 -6.35 -24.80 -6.22
CA ARG A 191 -7.81 -24.97 -6.28
C ARG A 191 -8.37 -25.56 -4.98
N GLU A 192 -7.65 -26.48 -4.34
CA GLU A 192 -8.07 -27.10 -3.08
C GLU A 192 -8.07 -26.07 -1.94
N ASP A 193 -7.04 -25.25 -1.87
CA ASP A 193 -6.95 -24.13 -0.95
C ASP A 193 -8.14 -23.18 -1.13
N LEU A 194 -8.50 -22.84 -2.39
CA LEU A 194 -9.63 -21.97 -2.70
C LEU A 194 -10.96 -22.57 -2.21
N ILE A 195 -11.18 -23.86 -2.41
CA ILE A 195 -12.39 -24.58 -1.93
C ILE A 195 -12.48 -24.48 -0.40
N LYS A 196 -11.41 -24.84 0.32
CA LYS A 196 -11.35 -24.74 1.79
C LYS A 196 -11.62 -23.32 2.30
N LEU A 197 -11.11 -22.32 1.59
CA LEU A 197 -11.35 -20.91 1.91
C LEU A 197 -12.81 -20.51 1.69
N LEU A 198 -13.46 -21.00 0.62
CA LEU A 198 -14.88 -20.75 0.33
C LEU A 198 -15.79 -21.37 1.39
N GLU A 199 -15.51 -22.60 1.83
CA GLU A 199 -16.23 -23.29 2.89
C GLU A 199 -16.08 -22.58 4.24
N ALA A 200 -14.93 -21.98 4.51
CA ALA A 200 -14.65 -21.25 5.74
C ALA A 200 -15.26 -19.84 5.81
N CYS A 201 -15.88 -19.35 4.72
CA CYS A 201 -16.52 -18.04 4.68
C CYS A 201 -17.76 -17.97 5.57
N ASP A 202 -17.93 -16.85 6.29
CA ASP A 202 -19.05 -16.64 7.21
C ASP A 202 -20.36 -16.24 6.51
N ASN A 203 -20.29 -15.80 5.25
CA ASN A 203 -21.44 -15.26 4.51
C ASN A 203 -21.21 -15.32 2.98
N SER A 204 -22.30 -15.26 2.23
CA SER A 204 -22.27 -15.34 0.76
C SER A 204 -21.48 -14.19 0.10
N ARG A 205 -21.46 -12.97 0.68
CA ARG A 205 -20.63 -11.87 0.18
C ARG A 205 -19.15 -12.24 0.18
N ASP A 206 -18.65 -12.81 1.26
CA ASP A 206 -17.22 -13.14 1.38
C ASP A 206 -16.84 -14.25 0.40
N GLN A 207 -17.75 -15.20 0.13
CA GLN A 207 -17.58 -16.22 -0.92
C GLN A 207 -17.46 -15.57 -2.31
N VAL A 208 -18.39 -14.67 -2.67
CA VAL A 208 -18.35 -13.96 -3.94
C VAL A 208 -17.08 -13.11 -4.10
N LEU A 209 -16.64 -12.43 -3.04
CA LEU A 209 -15.39 -11.66 -3.05
C LEU A 209 -14.17 -12.54 -3.40
N LEU A 210 -14.08 -13.74 -2.81
CA LEU A 210 -12.99 -14.68 -3.10
C LEU A 210 -13.04 -15.16 -4.56
N LEU A 211 -14.23 -15.56 -5.03
CA LEU A 211 -14.44 -16.04 -6.40
C LEU A 211 -14.10 -14.95 -7.42
N PHE A 212 -14.61 -13.74 -7.24
CA PHE A 212 -14.29 -12.62 -8.14
C PHE A 212 -12.79 -12.34 -8.20
N LEU A 213 -12.10 -12.32 -7.06
CA LEU A 213 -10.65 -12.12 -7.05
C LEU A 213 -9.89 -13.26 -7.74
N ALA A 214 -10.34 -14.50 -7.58
CA ALA A 214 -9.71 -15.68 -8.15
C ALA A 214 -9.97 -15.84 -9.67
N GLU A 215 -11.19 -15.52 -10.13
CA GLU A 215 -11.58 -15.75 -11.52
C GLU A 215 -11.32 -14.57 -12.46
N THR A 216 -11.31 -13.35 -11.93
CA THR A 216 -11.12 -12.13 -12.72
C THR A 216 -9.73 -11.51 -12.56
N GLY A 217 -9.00 -11.91 -11.54
CA GLY A 217 -7.70 -11.32 -11.23
C GLY A 217 -7.75 -9.83 -10.90
N VAL A 218 -8.92 -9.24 -10.61
CA VAL A 218 -9.06 -7.83 -10.22
C VAL A 218 -8.35 -7.54 -8.90
N ARG A 219 -7.88 -6.30 -8.73
CA ARG A 219 -7.31 -5.88 -7.46
C ARG A 219 -8.40 -5.64 -6.42
N PRO A 220 -8.14 -5.87 -5.11
CA PRO A 220 -9.11 -5.57 -4.06
C PRO A 220 -9.67 -4.14 -4.11
N GLY A 221 -8.85 -3.16 -4.54
CA GLY A 221 -9.30 -1.78 -4.73
C GLY A 221 -10.26 -1.61 -5.91
N GLU A 222 -10.03 -2.32 -7.01
CA GLU A 222 -10.92 -2.36 -8.17
C GLU A 222 -12.24 -3.03 -7.77
N LEU A 223 -12.17 -4.19 -7.12
CA LEU A 223 -13.34 -4.96 -6.66
C LEU A 223 -14.27 -4.13 -5.77
N CYS A 224 -13.72 -3.43 -4.76
CA CYS A 224 -14.51 -2.58 -3.88
C CYS A 224 -15.12 -1.37 -4.60
N GLY A 225 -14.64 -1.01 -5.78
CA GLY A 225 -15.14 0.10 -6.59
C GLY A 225 -16.25 -0.28 -7.57
N ILE A 226 -16.56 -1.57 -7.73
CA ILE A 226 -17.59 -2.05 -8.65
C ILE A 226 -18.97 -1.58 -8.18
N LYS A 227 -19.70 -0.94 -9.09
CA LYS A 227 -21.10 -0.58 -8.91
C LYS A 227 -22.01 -1.67 -9.48
N GLN A 228 -23.28 -1.71 -9.06
CA GLN A 228 -24.24 -2.69 -9.56
C GLN A 228 -24.47 -2.55 -11.08
N MET A 229 -24.47 -1.32 -11.59
CA MET A 229 -24.58 -1.01 -13.00
C MET A 229 -23.40 -1.48 -13.86
N ASP A 230 -22.27 -1.80 -13.25
CA ASP A 230 -21.09 -2.30 -13.97
C ASP A 230 -21.19 -3.78 -14.31
N PHE A 231 -22.17 -4.50 -13.73
CA PHE A 231 -22.35 -5.92 -13.97
C PHE A 231 -23.36 -6.17 -15.10
N ASP A 232 -22.89 -6.78 -16.18
CA ASP A 232 -23.70 -7.23 -17.30
C ASP A 232 -24.15 -8.67 -17.02
N TRP A 233 -25.39 -8.81 -16.52
CA TRP A 233 -25.98 -10.08 -16.13
C TRP A 233 -26.13 -11.05 -17.30
N SER A 234 -26.44 -10.52 -18.51
CA SER A 234 -26.66 -11.34 -19.72
C SER A 234 -25.37 -11.97 -20.23
N LYS A 235 -24.22 -11.29 -20.05
CA LYS A 235 -22.90 -11.73 -20.50
C LYS A 235 -21.99 -12.21 -19.36
N GLN A 236 -22.50 -12.26 -18.13
CA GLN A 236 -21.78 -12.70 -16.92
C GLN A 236 -20.42 -12.04 -16.76
N ARG A 237 -20.38 -10.73 -16.94
CA ARG A 237 -19.14 -9.96 -16.93
C ARG A 237 -19.29 -8.65 -16.15
N VAL A 238 -18.20 -8.20 -15.60
CA VAL A 238 -18.12 -6.95 -14.86
C VAL A 238 -17.20 -5.97 -15.56
N TYR A 239 -17.63 -4.72 -15.66
CA TYR A 239 -16.81 -3.63 -16.16
C TYR A 239 -15.94 -3.05 -15.05
N VAL A 240 -14.62 -3.24 -15.15
CA VAL A 240 -13.64 -2.74 -14.22
C VAL A 240 -13.11 -1.42 -14.75
N CYS A 241 -13.43 -0.31 -14.09
CA CYS A 241 -12.98 1.02 -14.48
C CYS A 241 -12.38 1.79 -13.30
N SER A 242 -11.52 2.75 -13.62
CA SER A 242 -10.98 3.67 -12.63
C SER A 242 -12.00 4.74 -12.31
N ARG A 243 -12.29 4.92 -11.01
CA ARG A 243 -13.13 6.01 -10.51
C ARG A 243 -12.37 6.80 -9.46
N THR A 244 -12.44 8.11 -9.52
CA THR A 244 -11.91 9.03 -8.53
C THR A 244 -12.98 9.39 -7.49
N HIS A 245 -12.55 9.82 -6.30
CA HIS A 245 -13.44 10.34 -5.24
C HIS A 245 -14.53 9.36 -4.77
N GLN A 246 -14.22 8.07 -4.71
CA GLN A 246 -15.17 7.09 -4.20
C GLN A 246 -15.32 7.17 -2.67
N GLU A 247 -16.54 6.98 -2.18
CA GLU A 247 -16.90 7.00 -0.75
C GLU A 247 -16.05 6.04 0.11
N ASN A 248 -15.63 4.93 -0.45
CA ASN A 248 -14.86 3.87 0.22
C ASN A 248 -13.35 3.98 0.00
N GLU A 249 -12.88 5.06 -0.64
CA GLU A 249 -11.47 5.25 -1.01
C GLU A 249 -10.95 4.15 -1.97
N ALA A 250 -11.84 3.40 -2.61
CA ALA A 250 -11.48 2.41 -3.62
C ALA A 250 -10.81 3.12 -4.80
N ARG A 251 -9.69 2.58 -5.25
CA ARG A 251 -8.91 3.17 -6.34
C ARG A 251 -8.35 2.05 -7.22
N ALA A 252 -8.55 2.17 -8.52
CA ALA A 252 -7.79 1.40 -9.48
C ALA A 252 -6.35 1.94 -9.53
N LYS A 253 -5.38 1.05 -9.49
CA LYS A 253 -3.96 1.45 -9.51
C LYS A 253 -3.51 1.92 -10.90
N ASN A 254 -4.12 1.34 -11.95
CA ASN A 254 -3.94 1.70 -13.34
C ASN A 254 -5.29 2.21 -13.86
N GLU A 255 -5.30 3.18 -14.78
CA GLU A 255 -6.51 3.75 -15.35
C GLU A 255 -7.13 2.87 -16.44
N GLU A 256 -6.59 1.68 -16.68
CA GLU A 256 -7.07 0.76 -17.70
C GLU A 256 -8.46 0.21 -17.37
N GLN A 257 -9.34 0.37 -18.32
CA GLN A 257 -10.72 -0.11 -18.29
C GLN A 257 -10.79 -1.45 -19.00
N ARG A 258 -11.53 -2.41 -18.44
CA ARG A 258 -11.68 -3.75 -19.04
C ARG A 258 -12.91 -4.48 -18.56
N TRP A 259 -13.35 -5.40 -19.36
CA TRP A 259 -14.34 -6.40 -18.96
C TRP A 259 -13.65 -7.63 -18.36
N ALA A 260 -14.26 -8.16 -17.30
CA ALA A 260 -13.83 -9.41 -16.68
C ALA A 260 -15.03 -10.34 -16.54
N THR A 261 -14.93 -11.54 -17.07
CA THR A 261 -15.98 -12.58 -17.04
C THR A 261 -15.85 -13.45 -15.79
N ILE A 262 -16.99 -13.92 -15.30
CA ILE A 262 -17.09 -14.91 -14.22
C ILE A 262 -17.74 -16.20 -14.74
N SER A 263 -17.50 -17.31 -14.06
CA SER A 263 -18.10 -18.60 -14.37
C SER A 263 -19.59 -18.66 -13.98
N ASN A 264 -20.30 -19.69 -14.48
CA ASN A 264 -21.68 -19.98 -14.07
C ASN A 264 -21.77 -20.23 -12.55
N GLU A 265 -20.80 -20.95 -12.00
CA GLU A 265 -20.74 -21.21 -10.55
C GLU A 265 -20.62 -19.90 -9.77
N SER A 266 -19.72 -19.03 -10.15
CA SER A 266 -19.55 -17.71 -9.49
C SER A 266 -20.79 -16.84 -9.65
N LEU A 267 -21.51 -16.94 -10.77
CA LEU A 267 -22.80 -16.26 -10.97
C LEU A 267 -23.84 -16.76 -9.97
N LEU A 268 -23.95 -18.05 -9.73
CA LEU A 268 -24.88 -18.62 -8.75
C LEU A 268 -24.60 -18.07 -7.33
N PHE A 269 -23.33 -18.01 -6.91
CA PHE A 269 -22.95 -17.39 -5.64
C PHE A 269 -23.30 -15.89 -5.60
N LEU A 270 -23.12 -15.18 -6.72
CA LEU A 270 -23.49 -13.76 -6.82
C LEU A 270 -25.02 -13.58 -6.71
N CYS A 271 -25.81 -14.39 -7.39
CA CYS A 271 -27.27 -14.37 -7.30
C CYS A 271 -27.74 -14.63 -5.86
N ARG A 272 -27.15 -15.64 -5.18
CA ARG A 272 -27.43 -15.91 -3.77
C ARG A 272 -27.11 -14.70 -2.90
N TYR A 273 -25.96 -14.08 -3.07
CA TYR A 273 -25.56 -12.89 -2.32
C TYR A 273 -26.57 -11.74 -2.53
N VAL A 274 -26.93 -11.47 -3.79
CA VAL A 274 -27.87 -10.39 -4.14
C VAL A 274 -29.25 -10.65 -3.55
N GLN A 275 -29.72 -11.89 -3.59
CA GLN A 275 -31.00 -12.27 -3.01
C GLN A 275 -31.01 -12.16 -1.49
N GLU A 276 -29.96 -12.67 -0.83
CA GLU A 276 -29.83 -12.68 0.64
C GLU A 276 -29.75 -11.26 1.22
N TYR A 277 -29.11 -10.32 0.51
CA TYR A 277 -28.91 -8.95 0.99
C TYR A 277 -29.65 -7.89 0.16
N LYS A 278 -30.70 -8.26 -0.53
CA LYS A 278 -31.52 -7.39 -1.38
C LYS A 278 -31.88 -6.06 -0.72
N ASP A 279 -32.37 -6.10 0.52
CA ASP A 279 -32.83 -4.92 1.26
C ASP A 279 -31.70 -3.93 1.56
N ILE A 280 -30.46 -4.43 1.63
CA ILE A 280 -29.27 -3.60 1.86
C ILE A 280 -28.78 -3.06 0.52
N LEU A 281 -28.74 -3.90 -0.51
CA LEU A 281 -28.20 -3.57 -1.84
C LEU A 281 -29.05 -2.55 -2.58
N VAL A 282 -30.37 -2.60 -2.45
CA VAL A 282 -31.28 -1.64 -3.11
C VAL A 282 -30.98 -0.18 -2.74
N ARG A 283 -30.34 0.05 -1.58
CA ARG A 283 -29.97 1.38 -1.08
C ARG A 283 -28.54 1.78 -1.41
N SER A 284 -27.84 1.01 -2.22
CA SER A 284 -26.44 1.23 -2.55
C SER A 284 -26.23 1.17 -4.06
N GLU A 285 -25.36 2.04 -4.57
CA GLU A 285 -24.88 1.92 -5.95
C GLU A 285 -23.82 0.81 -6.10
N TYR A 286 -23.16 0.42 -5.00
CA TYR A 286 -22.05 -0.52 -5.01
C TYR A 286 -22.54 -1.97 -4.99
N LEU A 287 -21.87 -2.82 -5.75
CA LEU A 287 -22.14 -4.25 -5.77
C LEU A 287 -21.73 -4.91 -4.44
N PHE A 288 -20.64 -4.46 -3.83
CA PHE A 288 -20.14 -4.98 -2.56
C PHE A 288 -20.26 -3.96 -1.43
N VAL A 289 -21.02 -4.33 -0.41
CA VAL A 289 -21.36 -3.46 0.71
C VAL A 289 -20.93 -4.05 2.06
N THR A 290 -20.86 -3.20 3.07
CA THR A 290 -20.67 -3.60 4.46
C THR A 290 -22.00 -4.17 4.99
N LEU A 291 -21.99 -5.39 5.53
CA LEU A 291 -23.21 -6.09 5.92
C LEU A 291 -23.69 -5.76 7.35
N THR A 292 -22.79 -5.33 8.22
CA THR A 292 -23.07 -5.17 9.67
C THR A 292 -22.50 -3.88 10.24
N GLY A 293 -22.94 -3.51 11.43
CA GLY A 293 -22.43 -2.38 12.20
C GLY A 293 -22.85 -1.01 11.66
N LYS A 294 -22.18 0.05 12.15
CA LYS A 294 -22.51 1.45 11.83
C LYS A 294 -22.36 1.82 10.33
N ARG A 295 -21.69 0.99 9.56
CA ARG A 295 -21.48 1.17 8.11
C ARG A 295 -22.31 0.23 7.24
N LYS A 296 -23.32 -0.45 7.81
CA LYS A 296 -24.22 -1.33 7.05
C LYS A 296 -24.80 -0.61 5.83
N GLY A 297 -24.73 -1.24 4.65
CA GLY A 297 -25.18 -0.69 3.37
C GLY A 297 -24.18 0.28 2.69
N LYS A 298 -23.13 0.72 3.37
CA LYS A 298 -22.10 1.57 2.75
C LYS A 298 -21.11 0.72 1.94
N ALA A 299 -20.50 1.35 0.93
CA ALA A 299 -19.49 0.73 0.08
C ALA A 299 -18.41 0.01 0.89
N LEU A 300 -18.05 -1.20 0.47
CA LEU A 300 -17.04 -2.02 1.13
C LEU A 300 -15.65 -1.37 0.98
N LYS A 301 -14.87 -1.33 2.06
CA LYS A 301 -13.49 -0.84 2.03
C LYS A 301 -12.50 -1.99 1.79
N THR A 302 -11.36 -1.70 1.16
CA THR A 302 -10.26 -2.66 0.97
C THR A 302 -9.72 -3.22 2.29
N THR A 303 -9.80 -2.43 3.37
CA THR A 303 -9.45 -2.88 4.73
C THR A 303 -10.37 -4.00 5.23
N ALA A 304 -11.65 -4.00 4.84
CA ALA A 304 -12.59 -5.06 5.18
C ALA A 304 -12.27 -6.36 4.42
N VAL A 305 -11.88 -6.28 3.14
CA VAL A 305 -11.39 -7.43 2.36
C VAL A 305 -10.13 -8.01 3.00
N SER A 306 -9.18 -7.17 3.42
CA SER A 306 -7.98 -7.62 4.13
C SER A 306 -8.29 -8.25 5.50
N ALA A 307 -9.31 -7.75 6.20
CA ALA A 307 -9.77 -8.33 7.47
C ALA A 307 -10.43 -9.70 7.25
N MET A 308 -11.24 -9.84 6.20
CA MET A 308 -11.80 -11.13 5.77
C MET A 308 -10.69 -12.15 5.51
N MET A 309 -9.69 -11.82 4.71
CA MET A 309 -8.56 -12.71 4.40
C MET A 309 -7.79 -13.13 5.67
N ARG A 310 -7.61 -12.22 6.65
CA ARG A 310 -7.00 -12.57 7.94
C ARG A 310 -7.85 -13.53 8.76
N ARG A 311 -9.18 -13.37 8.78
CA ARG A 311 -10.08 -14.32 9.45
C ARG A 311 -10.03 -15.69 8.80
N LEU A 312 -10.05 -15.77 7.48
CA LEU A 312 -9.92 -17.01 6.74
C LEU A 312 -8.59 -17.71 7.05
N LYS A 313 -7.48 -16.97 7.06
CA LYS A 313 -6.20 -17.51 7.50
C LYS A 313 -6.23 -18.08 8.92
N ALA A 314 -6.89 -17.39 9.86
CA ALA A 314 -7.02 -17.87 11.24
C ALA A 314 -7.83 -19.15 11.34
N LYS A 315 -8.86 -19.35 10.49
CA LYS A 315 -9.71 -20.54 10.45
C LYS A 315 -9.07 -21.72 9.74
N THR A 316 -8.38 -21.50 8.63
CA THR A 316 -7.91 -22.55 7.74
C THR A 316 -6.40 -22.80 7.80
N GLY A 317 -5.62 -21.87 8.39
CA GLY A 317 -4.16 -21.87 8.29
C GLY A 317 -3.64 -21.37 6.95
N ILE A 318 -4.49 -21.27 5.89
CA ILE A 318 -4.12 -20.92 4.54
C ILE A 318 -3.90 -19.41 4.43
N THR A 319 -2.70 -19.00 4.01
CA THR A 319 -2.40 -17.57 3.78
C THR A 319 -2.90 -17.15 2.41
N VAL A 320 -3.98 -16.38 2.38
CA VAL A 320 -4.56 -15.79 1.16
C VAL A 320 -4.42 -14.27 1.16
N THR A 321 -4.14 -13.70 -0.01
CA THR A 321 -4.10 -12.25 -0.25
C THR A 321 -4.66 -11.95 -1.64
N GLY A 322 -5.12 -10.71 -1.88
CA GLY A 322 -5.56 -10.33 -3.22
C GLY A 322 -4.48 -10.50 -4.29
N ARG A 323 -3.19 -10.39 -3.92
CA ARG A 323 -2.07 -10.66 -4.83
C ARG A 323 -1.98 -12.15 -5.17
N LYS A 324 -2.07 -13.03 -4.18
CA LYS A 324 -2.05 -14.49 -4.40
C LYS A 324 -3.21 -14.96 -5.28
N LEU A 325 -4.42 -14.45 -5.05
CA LEU A 325 -5.58 -14.76 -5.90
C LEU A 325 -5.40 -14.25 -7.34
N ARG A 326 -4.78 -13.10 -7.51
CA ARG A 326 -4.42 -12.59 -8.84
C ARG A 326 -3.33 -13.41 -9.52
N HIS A 327 -2.37 -13.97 -8.76
CA HIS A 327 -1.42 -14.96 -9.28
C HIS A 327 -2.12 -16.26 -9.64
N TYR A 328 -3.05 -16.73 -8.81
CA TYR A 328 -3.88 -17.89 -9.10
C TYR A 328 -4.61 -17.73 -10.44
N PHE A 329 -5.30 -16.60 -10.65
CA PHE A 329 -5.91 -16.26 -11.94
C PHE A 329 -4.94 -16.42 -13.11
N ALA A 330 -3.77 -15.77 -13.01
CA ALA A 330 -2.76 -15.81 -14.08
C ALA A 330 -2.30 -17.23 -14.37
N THR A 331 -2.05 -18.03 -13.34
CA THR A 331 -1.59 -19.42 -13.44
C THR A 331 -2.66 -20.31 -14.07
N GLU A 332 -3.91 -20.20 -13.64
CA GLU A 332 -5.00 -21.01 -14.20
C GLU A 332 -5.30 -20.64 -15.67
N ARG A 333 -5.23 -19.36 -16.04
CA ARG A 333 -5.36 -18.94 -17.45
C ARG A 333 -4.20 -19.41 -18.30
N TRP A 334 -2.97 -19.38 -17.76
CA TRP A 334 -1.79 -19.95 -18.42
C TRP A 334 -1.94 -21.45 -18.66
N LYS A 335 -2.35 -22.22 -17.64
CA LYS A 335 -2.65 -23.66 -17.76
C LYS A 335 -3.76 -23.93 -18.78
N GLY A 336 -4.75 -23.03 -18.88
CA GLY A 336 -5.82 -23.08 -19.88
C GLY A 336 -5.43 -22.60 -21.28
N GLY A 337 -4.12 -22.40 -21.55
CA GLY A 337 -3.60 -22.08 -22.89
C GLY A 337 -3.65 -20.60 -23.28
N TRP A 338 -3.91 -19.67 -22.34
CA TRP A 338 -3.90 -18.25 -22.66
C TRP A 338 -2.46 -17.74 -22.87
N GLY A 339 -2.26 -16.95 -23.93
CA GLY A 339 -1.00 -16.25 -24.15
C GLY A 339 -0.71 -15.18 -23.08
N ILE A 340 0.57 -14.91 -22.83
CA ILE A 340 1.01 -13.98 -21.77
C ILE A 340 0.47 -12.57 -21.97
N GLU A 341 0.35 -12.11 -23.22
CA GLU A 341 -0.21 -10.78 -23.54
C GLU A 341 -1.70 -10.69 -23.20
N THR A 342 -2.46 -11.78 -23.45
CA THR A 342 -3.90 -11.86 -23.12
C THR A 342 -4.09 -11.83 -21.61
N ILE A 343 -3.27 -12.56 -20.86
CA ILE A 343 -3.28 -12.55 -19.40
C ILE A 343 -2.90 -11.16 -18.88
N SER A 344 -1.88 -10.53 -19.45
CA SER A 344 -1.43 -9.17 -19.08
C SER A 344 -2.56 -8.14 -19.27
N ARG A 345 -3.24 -8.16 -20.43
CA ARG A 345 -4.42 -7.31 -20.70
C ARG A 345 -5.56 -7.58 -19.73
N ALA A 346 -5.91 -8.84 -19.49
CA ALA A 346 -6.95 -9.21 -18.54
C ALA A 346 -6.63 -8.73 -17.11
N LEU A 347 -5.37 -8.65 -16.76
CA LEU A 347 -4.90 -8.13 -15.49
C LEU A 347 -4.81 -6.58 -15.46
N GLY A 348 -4.90 -5.86 -16.58
CA GLY A 348 -4.72 -4.42 -16.66
C GLY A 348 -3.25 -4.03 -16.39
N HIS A 349 -2.33 -4.53 -17.21
CA HIS A 349 -0.89 -4.23 -17.21
C HIS A 349 -0.47 -3.57 -18.51
#